data_ccdc0828a23aeaf60c3ddcee25149c2f
#
_entry.id   ccdc0828a23aeaf60c3ddcee25149c2f
#
_cell.length_a   1.000
_cell.length_b   1.000
_cell.length_c   1.000
_cell.angle_alpha   90.00
_cell.angle_beta   90.00
_cell.angle_gamma   90.00
#
_symmetry.space_group_name_H-M   'P 1'
#
loop_
_entity.id
_entity.type
_entity.pdbx_description
1 polymer ?
#
loop_
_entity_poly.entity_id
_entity_poly.type
_entity_poly.pdbx_seq_one_letter_code
_entity_poly.pdbx_strand_id
1 'polypeptide(L)'
;MHRFPRRLVAALVVLVGVVACRPEFQLKNFTTNEALYTASLRAYDRHHWDDAVAGFEKLTTDLPPRDTLLPRSYWYLASAHDHMDEHLLAAQSYDRLVQTFPEDSLADDAALETARSYRRMWRKPQLDPTYGETSLASYNTLIGLYPTSPLVAVAQKEIAELENWFAIKDYDAGMYYIRRKDPYSAIIYLKDILSKYANTPKAYDAALRLVDVYKDVKYKDDASDMCTQVRQRYPNDQHALETCKGIPNAPTARADSGQTAAVKPPAPSPTER
;
A
#
# COMPACT_ATOMS: atom_id res chain seq x y z
N MET A 1 59.53 -16.68 0.42
CA MET A 1 59.05 -16.28 1.78
C MET A 1 58.98 -14.75 1.81
N HIS A 2 57.80 -14.15 1.55
CA HIS A 2 57.62 -12.69 1.55
C HIS A 2 57.40 -12.21 3.01
N ARG A 3 58.39 -11.43 3.50
CA ARG A 3 58.27 -10.73 4.78
C ARG A 3 57.34 -9.51 4.61
N PHE A 4 56.10 -9.61 5.03
CA PHE A 4 55.20 -8.46 5.16
C PHE A 4 55.81 -7.44 6.15
N PRO A 5 55.90 -6.16 5.80
CA PRO A 5 56.52 -5.14 6.62
C PRO A 5 55.66 -4.93 7.89
N ARG A 6 56.22 -5.19 9.06
CA ARG A 6 55.59 -5.03 10.40
C ARG A 6 54.87 -3.68 10.59
N ARG A 7 55.28 -2.65 9.84
CA ARG A 7 54.69 -1.31 9.89
C ARG A 7 53.29 -1.25 9.27
N LEU A 8 52.98 -2.06 8.24
CA LEU A 8 51.67 -2.14 7.62
C LEU A 8 50.64 -2.87 8.53
N VAL A 9 51.09 -3.90 9.24
CA VAL A 9 50.21 -4.62 10.21
C VAL A 9 49.88 -3.73 11.38
N ALA A 10 50.85 -2.94 11.92
CA ALA A 10 50.60 -2.00 13.00
C ALA A 10 49.63 -0.87 12.58
N ALA A 11 49.75 -0.36 11.35
CA ALA A 11 48.80 0.66 10.82
C ALA A 11 47.38 0.10 10.64
N LEU A 12 47.25 -1.15 10.19
CA LEU A 12 45.96 -1.81 10.04
C LEU A 12 45.27 -2.07 11.39
N VAL A 13 46.02 -2.47 12.41
CA VAL A 13 45.49 -2.68 13.78
C VAL A 13 45.04 -1.37 14.41
N VAL A 14 45.73 -0.25 14.18
CA VAL A 14 45.32 1.07 14.68
C VAL A 14 44.07 1.56 13.96
N LEU A 15 43.92 1.29 12.65
CA LEU A 15 42.71 1.68 11.91
C LEU A 15 41.45 0.90 12.36
N VAL A 16 41.59 -0.38 12.69
CA VAL A 16 40.50 -1.22 13.23
C VAL A 16 40.13 -0.80 14.67
N GLY A 17 41.11 -0.36 15.48
CA GLY A 17 40.85 0.09 16.84
C GLY A 17 40.07 1.39 16.99
N VAL A 18 40.13 2.28 15.99
CA VAL A 18 39.40 3.58 16.00
C VAL A 18 37.91 3.42 15.69
N VAL A 19 37.51 2.35 15.01
CA VAL A 19 36.08 2.06 14.71
C VAL A 19 35.33 1.48 15.92
N ALA A 20 36.04 0.98 16.94
CA ALA A 20 35.44 0.26 18.08
C ALA A 20 35.03 1.11 19.28
N CYS A 21 35.31 2.42 19.31
CA CYS A 21 34.99 3.29 20.45
C CYS A 21 33.83 4.24 20.14
N ARG A 22 32.64 3.68 19.85
CA ARG A 22 31.41 4.44 19.87
C ARG A 22 30.95 4.57 21.34
N PRO A 23 30.76 5.79 21.88
CA PRO A 23 30.18 5.93 23.21
C PRO A 23 28.77 5.33 23.17
N GLU A 24 28.51 4.41 24.07
CA GLU A 24 27.20 3.76 24.19
C GLU A 24 26.14 4.81 24.53
N PHE A 25 25.04 4.82 23.76
CA PHE A 25 23.87 5.66 24.02
C PHE A 25 23.13 5.12 25.24
N GLN A 26 23.31 5.76 26.39
CA GLN A 26 22.72 5.32 27.65
C GLN A 26 21.67 6.33 28.11
N LEU A 27 20.41 5.93 28.16
CA LEU A 27 19.26 6.78 28.57
C LEU A 27 19.48 7.41 29.96
N LYS A 28 20.13 6.69 30.88
CA LYS A 28 20.42 7.17 32.26
C LYS A 28 21.37 8.40 32.32
N ASN A 29 22.09 8.67 31.24
CA ASN A 29 23.04 9.79 31.19
C ASN A 29 22.34 11.13 30.91
N PHE A 30 21.06 11.12 30.54
CA PHE A 30 20.27 12.30 30.23
C PHE A 30 19.37 12.63 31.42
N THR A 31 19.59 13.81 32.02
CA THR A 31 18.85 14.25 33.21
C THR A 31 17.63 15.09 32.89
N THR A 32 17.52 15.57 31.65
CA THR A 32 16.35 16.34 31.17
C THR A 32 15.85 15.81 29.85
N ASN A 33 14.55 15.99 29.59
CA ASN A 33 13.91 15.56 28.32
C ASN A 33 14.49 16.31 27.11
N GLU A 34 14.86 17.58 27.25
CA GLU A 34 15.48 18.39 26.18
C GLU A 34 16.87 17.86 25.80
N ALA A 35 17.65 17.44 26.81
CA ALA A 35 18.97 16.83 26.57
C ALA A 35 18.83 15.47 25.88
N LEU A 36 17.87 14.65 26.31
CA LEU A 36 17.53 13.39 25.66
C LEU A 36 17.05 13.59 24.22
N TYR A 37 16.12 14.54 24.01
CA TYR A 37 15.62 14.85 22.67
C TYR A 37 16.75 15.26 21.72
N THR A 38 17.63 16.17 22.18
CA THR A 38 18.77 16.62 21.38
C THR A 38 19.74 15.47 21.05
N ALA A 39 19.96 14.55 21.99
CA ALA A 39 20.82 13.40 21.78
C ALA A 39 20.19 12.39 20.82
N SER A 40 18.88 12.13 20.95
CA SER A 40 18.11 11.23 20.07
C SER A 40 18.06 11.77 18.63
N LEU A 41 17.90 13.09 18.48
CA LEU A 41 17.93 13.74 17.17
C LEU A 41 19.32 13.62 16.51
N ARG A 42 20.40 13.80 17.28
CA ARG A 42 21.77 13.55 16.78
C ARG A 42 22.01 12.09 16.40
N ALA A 43 21.42 11.14 17.13
CA ALA A 43 21.48 9.73 16.79
C ALA A 43 20.75 9.46 15.47
N TYR A 44 19.57 10.02 15.31
CA TYR A 44 18.78 9.98 14.07
C TYR A 44 19.56 10.55 12.88
N ASP A 45 20.10 11.76 13.00
CA ASP A 45 20.88 12.42 11.94
C ASP A 45 22.15 11.63 11.53
N ARG A 46 22.66 10.81 12.44
CA ARG A 46 23.81 9.92 12.19
C ARG A 46 23.40 8.52 11.73
N HIS A 47 22.13 8.27 11.49
CA HIS A 47 21.55 6.97 11.11
C HIS A 47 21.79 5.88 12.17
N HIS A 48 21.86 6.29 13.44
CA HIS A 48 21.93 5.39 14.59
C HIS A 48 20.48 5.12 15.05
N TRP A 49 19.77 4.31 14.25
CA TRP A 49 18.33 4.13 14.41
C TRP A 49 17.94 3.55 15.76
N ASP A 50 18.66 2.50 16.24
CA ASP A 50 18.39 1.89 17.55
C ASP A 50 18.48 2.91 18.71
N ASP A 51 19.52 3.77 18.70
CA ASP A 51 19.70 4.80 19.72
C ASP A 51 18.61 5.88 19.62
N ALA A 52 18.22 6.24 18.39
CA ALA A 52 17.14 7.20 18.13
C ALA A 52 15.80 6.65 18.63
N VAL A 53 15.48 5.40 18.29
CA VAL A 53 14.27 4.70 18.76
C VAL A 53 14.25 4.69 20.29
N ALA A 54 15.29 4.19 20.94
CA ALA A 54 15.35 4.11 22.39
C ALA A 54 15.13 5.49 23.07
N GLY A 55 15.71 6.54 22.50
CA GLY A 55 15.56 7.90 23.03
C GLY A 55 14.16 8.47 22.82
N PHE A 56 13.60 8.33 21.62
CA PHE A 56 12.26 8.85 21.30
C PHE A 56 11.15 8.03 21.97
N GLU A 57 11.27 6.70 22.11
CA GLU A 57 10.34 5.88 22.90
C GLU A 57 10.25 6.37 24.34
N LYS A 58 11.41 6.63 24.97
CA LYS A 58 11.43 7.17 26.33
C LYS A 58 10.74 8.53 26.39
N LEU A 59 11.01 9.43 25.43
CA LEU A 59 10.38 10.75 25.36
C LEU A 59 8.87 10.66 25.18
N THR A 60 8.37 9.77 24.30
CA THR A 60 6.92 9.59 24.10
C THR A 60 6.21 9.01 25.33
N THR A 61 6.97 8.40 26.26
CA THR A 61 6.45 7.88 27.54
C THR A 61 6.52 8.92 28.66
N ASP A 62 7.62 9.67 28.73
CA ASP A 62 7.94 10.55 29.87
C ASP A 62 7.36 12.00 29.70
N LEU A 63 7.19 12.45 28.46
CA LEU A 63 6.72 13.82 28.20
C LEU A 63 5.24 13.99 28.56
N PRO A 64 4.87 15.11 29.18
CA PRO A 64 3.47 15.45 29.45
C PRO A 64 2.67 15.55 28.14
N PRO A 65 1.33 15.26 28.15
CA PRO A 65 0.50 15.25 26.95
C PRO A 65 0.44 16.57 26.15
N ARG A 66 0.84 17.70 26.78
CA ARG A 66 0.85 19.03 26.13
C ARG A 66 2.25 19.55 25.85
N ASP A 67 3.25 18.70 25.97
CA ASP A 67 4.64 19.09 25.69
C ASP A 67 4.85 19.30 24.19
N THR A 68 5.51 20.37 23.83
CA THR A 68 5.77 20.75 22.43
C THR A 68 6.75 19.81 21.72
N LEU A 69 7.55 19.04 22.46
CA LEU A 69 8.46 18.04 21.91
C LEU A 69 7.75 16.74 21.58
N LEU A 70 6.56 16.49 22.16
CA LEU A 70 5.88 15.20 22.04
C LEU A 70 5.46 14.85 20.60
N PRO A 71 4.82 15.74 19.81
CA PRO A 71 4.50 15.48 18.41
C PRO A 71 5.75 15.13 17.60
N ARG A 72 6.82 15.92 17.74
CA ARG A 72 8.09 15.67 17.04
C ARG A 72 8.76 14.37 17.49
N SER A 73 8.61 13.99 18.77
CA SER A 73 9.14 12.73 19.27
C SER A 73 8.43 11.52 18.64
N TYR A 74 7.11 11.58 18.48
CA TYR A 74 6.37 10.56 17.73
C TYR A 74 6.79 10.51 16.26
N TRP A 75 6.97 11.66 15.62
CA TRP A 75 7.42 11.73 14.24
C TRP A 75 8.78 11.05 14.03
N TYR A 76 9.78 11.43 14.83
CA TYR A 76 11.13 10.87 14.68
C TYR A 76 11.21 9.42 15.12
N LEU A 77 10.41 9.00 16.10
CA LEU A 77 10.27 7.59 16.48
C LEU A 77 9.74 6.76 15.30
N ALA A 78 8.65 7.20 14.71
CA ALA A 78 8.04 6.55 13.56
C ALA A 78 9.01 6.47 12.38
N SER A 79 9.66 7.57 12.05
CA SER A 79 10.63 7.64 10.97
C SER A 79 11.86 6.75 11.21
N ALA A 80 12.35 6.65 12.46
CA ALA A 80 13.44 5.75 12.81
C ALA A 80 13.05 4.27 12.63
N HIS A 81 11.85 3.88 13.09
CA HIS A 81 11.31 2.53 12.82
C HIS A 81 11.19 2.24 11.31
N ASP A 82 10.74 3.21 10.52
CA ASP A 82 10.59 3.03 9.08
C ASP A 82 11.94 2.80 8.38
N HIS A 83 13.00 3.49 8.83
CA HIS A 83 14.38 3.27 8.37
C HIS A 83 14.96 1.91 8.78
N MET A 84 14.37 1.24 9.79
CA MET A 84 14.71 -0.12 10.22
C MET A 84 13.83 -1.19 9.54
N ASP A 85 13.01 -0.82 8.55
CA ASP A 85 11.99 -1.68 7.92
C ASP A 85 10.93 -2.20 8.92
N GLU A 86 10.79 -1.57 10.08
CA GLU A 86 9.79 -1.88 11.11
C GLU A 86 8.47 -1.12 10.85
N HIS A 87 7.94 -1.30 9.65
CA HIS A 87 6.84 -0.50 9.12
C HIS A 87 5.56 -0.54 9.97
N LEU A 88 5.31 -1.62 10.72
CA LEU A 88 4.17 -1.67 11.63
C LEU A 88 4.33 -0.70 12.81
N LEU A 89 5.51 -0.66 13.43
CA LEU A 89 5.82 0.25 14.54
C LEU A 89 5.85 1.71 14.06
N ALA A 90 6.37 1.92 12.85
CA ALA A 90 6.32 3.23 12.20
C ALA A 90 4.86 3.71 12.02
N ALA A 91 4.00 2.87 11.42
CA ALA A 91 2.58 3.20 11.23
C ALA A 91 1.87 3.52 12.56
N GLN A 92 2.12 2.73 13.61
CA GLN A 92 1.54 2.95 14.93
C GLN A 92 1.98 4.28 15.56
N SER A 93 3.26 4.64 15.41
CA SER A 93 3.81 5.87 15.97
C SER A 93 3.31 7.11 15.22
N TYR A 94 3.25 7.06 13.88
CA TYR A 94 2.63 8.12 13.07
C TYR A 94 1.15 8.29 13.39
N ASP A 95 0.39 7.20 13.45
CA ASP A 95 -1.04 7.22 13.79
C ASP A 95 -1.27 7.78 15.20
N ARG A 96 -0.40 7.47 16.16
CA ARG A 96 -0.47 8.05 17.51
C ARG A 96 -0.29 9.58 17.49
N LEU A 97 0.59 10.12 16.63
CA LEU A 97 0.74 11.56 16.43
C LEU A 97 -0.58 12.15 15.93
N VAL A 98 -1.17 11.58 14.87
CA VAL A 98 -2.44 12.06 14.28
C VAL A 98 -3.57 12.04 15.30
N GLN A 99 -3.71 10.95 16.06
CA GLN A 99 -4.78 10.81 17.05
C GLN A 99 -4.64 11.75 18.24
N THR A 100 -3.40 12.02 18.67
CA THR A 100 -3.14 12.82 19.88
C THR A 100 -3.04 14.30 19.57
N PHE A 101 -2.52 14.66 18.40
CA PHE A 101 -2.24 16.03 17.99
C PHE A 101 -2.77 16.33 16.57
N PRO A 102 -4.09 16.21 16.34
CA PRO A 102 -4.65 16.36 14.98
C PRO A 102 -4.46 17.78 14.39
N GLU A 103 -4.24 18.79 15.23
CA GLU A 103 -4.02 20.17 14.80
C GLU A 103 -2.52 20.55 14.68
N ASP A 104 -1.61 19.59 14.93
CA ASP A 104 -0.18 19.84 14.76
C ASP A 104 0.20 19.93 13.30
N SER A 105 1.20 20.74 12.99
CA SER A 105 1.69 20.94 11.63
C SER A 105 2.28 19.67 10.97
N LEU A 106 2.56 18.64 11.74
CA LEU A 106 3.06 17.35 11.26
C LEU A 106 1.92 16.30 11.09
N ALA A 107 0.69 16.64 11.44
CA ALA A 107 -0.37 15.65 11.55
C ALA A 107 -0.82 15.11 10.17
N ASP A 108 -0.91 15.96 9.15
CA ASP A 108 -1.24 15.52 7.79
C ASP A 108 -0.09 14.74 7.12
N ASP A 109 1.16 15.16 7.34
CA ASP A 109 2.33 14.38 6.94
C ASP A 109 2.36 13.00 7.64
N ALA A 110 2.08 12.94 8.94
CA ALA A 110 2.03 11.70 9.70
C ALA A 110 0.90 10.77 9.22
N ALA A 111 -0.26 11.33 8.87
CA ALA A 111 -1.36 10.55 8.29
C ALA A 111 -0.97 9.92 6.94
N LEU A 112 -0.23 10.65 6.10
CA LEU A 112 0.30 10.14 4.84
C LEU A 112 1.31 9.01 5.08
N GLU A 113 2.28 9.22 5.99
CA GLU A 113 3.29 8.21 6.27
C GLU A 113 2.71 6.98 6.98
N THR A 114 1.64 7.11 7.78
CA THR A 114 0.88 5.97 8.29
C THR A 114 0.39 5.07 7.15
N ALA A 115 -0.26 5.66 6.16
CA ALA A 115 -0.77 4.91 5.00
C ALA A 115 0.37 4.27 4.19
N ARG A 116 1.47 4.98 3.98
CA ARG A 116 2.67 4.48 3.27
C ARG A 116 3.35 3.35 4.01
N SER A 117 3.43 3.40 5.34
CA SER A 117 4.02 2.34 6.15
C SER A 117 3.22 1.04 6.02
N TYR A 118 1.88 1.09 6.09
CA TYR A 118 1.04 -0.07 5.77
C TYR A 118 1.21 -0.55 4.33
N ARG A 119 1.33 0.37 3.36
CA ARG A 119 1.56 0.04 1.95
C ARG A 119 2.85 -0.75 1.74
N ARG A 120 3.94 -0.40 2.43
CA ARG A 120 5.23 -1.12 2.37
C ARG A 120 5.13 -2.56 2.87
N MET A 121 4.18 -2.87 3.77
CA MET A 121 3.96 -4.22 4.29
C MET A 121 3.28 -5.14 3.27
N TRP A 122 2.52 -4.61 2.32
CA TRP A 122 1.97 -5.38 1.20
C TRP A 122 2.93 -5.39 0.03
N ARG A 123 3.86 -6.33 0.06
CA ARG A 123 5.04 -6.36 -0.85
C ARG A 123 4.73 -6.76 -2.29
N LYS A 124 3.63 -7.50 -2.53
CA LYS A 124 3.22 -7.99 -3.86
C LYS A 124 1.70 -8.15 -3.90
N PRO A 125 1.04 -7.87 -5.05
CA PRO A 125 -0.40 -8.03 -5.20
C PRO A 125 -0.91 -9.45 -4.88
N GLN A 126 -0.12 -10.49 -5.14
CA GLN A 126 -0.50 -11.89 -4.95
C GLN A 126 -0.55 -12.32 -3.48
N LEU A 127 0.04 -11.54 -2.57
CA LEU A 127 0.02 -11.81 -1.14
C LEU A 127 -1.31 -11.41 -0.51
N ASP A 128 -1.46 -11.68 0.79
CA ASP A 128 -2.60 -11.24 1.59
C ASP A 128 -2.78 -9.71 1.51
N PRO A 129 -3.98 -9.20 1.18
CA PRO A 129 -4.20 -7.77 0.94
C PRO A 129 -4.47 -6.96 2.21
N THR A 130 -4.53 -7.57 3.38
CA THR A 130 -4.94 -6.91 4.64
C THR A 130 -4.22 -5.59 4.89
N TYR A 131 -2.90 -5.55 4.70
CA TYR A 131 -2.15 -4.30 4.84
C TYR A 131 -2.41 -3.30 3.71
N GLY A 132 -2.74 -3.77 2.51
CA GLY A 132 -3.21 -2.93 1.42
C GLY A 132 -4.54 -2.26 1.76
N GLU A 133 -5.49 -3.02 2.30
CA GLU A 133 -6.80 -2.51 2.75
C GLU A 133 -6.64 -1.50 3.88
N THR A 134 -5.78 -1.79 4.87
CA THR A 134 -5.44 -0.86 5.96
C THR A 134 -4.80 0.42 5.42
N SER A 135 -3.88 0.30 4.46
CA SER A 135 -3.27 1.46 3.79
C SER A 135 -4.33 2.32 3.08
N LEU A 136 -5.24 1.70 2.32
CA LEU A 136 -6.33 2.41 1.65
C LEU A 136 -7.23 3.16 2.66
N ALA A 137 -7.58 2.52 3.77
CA ALA A 137 -8.34 3.15 4.85
C ALA A 137 -7.58 4.35 5.44
N SER A 138 -6.26 4.23 5.65
CA SER A 138 -5.42 5.31 6.19
C SER A 138 -5.31 6.50 5.23
N TYR A 139 -5.17 6.28 3.91
CA TYR A 139 -5.25 7.37 2.93
C TYR A 139 -6.60 8.09 2.96
N ASN A 140 -7.71 7.35 3.04
CA ASN A 140 -9.04 7.94 3.15
C ASN A 140 -9.21 8.72 4.46
N THR A 141 -8.58 8.29 5.55
CA THR A 141 -8.54 9.02 6.82
C THR A 141 -7.83 10.37 6.65
N LEU A 142 -6.67 10.40 5.95
CA LEU A 142 -5.98 11.66 5.63
C LEU A 142 -6.90 12.61 4.86
N ILE A 143 -7.54 12.12 3.78
CA ILE A 143 -8.43 12.94 2.95
C ILE A 143 -9.63 13.48 3.77
N GLY A 144 -10.16 12.67 4.67
CA GLY A 144 -11.29 13.04 5.51
C GLY A 144 -10.93 14.04 6.62
N LEU A 145 -9.79 13.86 7.28
CA LEU A 145 -9.33 14.72 8.38
C LEU A 145 -8.71 16.03 7.87
N TYR A 146 -7.99 16.00 6.76
CA TYR A 146 -7.22 17.13 6.23
C TYR A 146 -7.59 17.47 4.78
N PRO A 147 -8.87 17.77 4.47
CA PRO A 147 -9.34 17.93 3.08
C PRO A 147 -8.70 19.12 2.35
N THR A 148 -8.11 20.07 3.06
CA THR A 148 -7.42 21.23 2.48
C THR A 148 -5.91 21.05 2.37
N SER A 149 -5.37 19.93 2.86
CA SER A 149 -3.93 19.65 2.75
C SER A 149 -3.51 19.44 1.30
N PRO A 150 -2.34 19.93 0.88
CA PRO A 150 -1.76 19.64 -0.43
C PRO A 150 -1.47 18.14 -0.62
N LEU A 151 -1.37 17.38 0.47
CA LEU A 151 -1.12 15.94 0.47
C LEU A 151 -2.32 15.12 -0.02
N VAL A 152 -3.52 15.71 -0.09
CA VAL A 152 -4.72 15.04 -0.64
C VAL A 152 -4.49 14.57 -2.07
N ALA A 153 -3.88 15.42 -2.92
CA ALA A 153 -3.58 15.03 -4.30
C ALA A 153 -2.54 13.89 -4.38
N VAL A 154 -1.58 13.88 -3.45
CA VAL A 154 -0.59 12.79 -3.33
C VAL A 154 -1.29 11.50 -2.90
N ALA A 155 -2.12 11.55 -1.87
CA ALA A 155 -2.88 10.41 -1.37
C ALA A 155 -3.79 9.81 -2.47
N GLN A 156 -4.51 10.64 -3.22
CA GLN A 156 -5.37 10.19 -4.33
C GLN A 156 -4.58 9.45 -5.42
N LYS A 157 -3.38 9.93 -5.75
CA LYS A 157 -2.49 9.25 -6.69
C LYS A 157 -2.04 7.88 -6.15
N GLU A 158 -1.61 7.83 -4.90
CA GLU A 158 -1.14 6.60 -4.25
C GLU A 158 -2.30 5.59 -4.05
N ILE A 159 -3.52 6.06 -3.80
CA ILE A 159 -4.75 5.24 -3.82
C ILE A 159 -4.94 4.59 -5.20
N ALA A 160 -4.83 5.35 -6.28
CA ALA A 160 -5.02 4.80 -7.63
C ALA A 160 -3.97 3.70 -7.96
N GLU A 161 -2.73 3.87 -7.50
CA GLU A 161 -1.70 2.83 -7.63
C GLU A 161 -2.04 1.59 -6.79
N LEU A 162 -2.55 1.78 -5.58
CA LEU A 162 -2.96 0.71 -4.67
C LEU A 162 -4.18 -0.05 -5.21
N GLU A 163 -5.18 0.66 -5.73
CA GLU A 163 -6.34 0.06 -6.40
C GLU A 163 -5.94 -0.81 -7.60
N ASN A 164 -4.92 -0.38 -8.35
CA ASN A 164 -4.38 -1.22 -9.43
C ASN A 164 -3.74 -2.51 -8.89
N TRP A 165 -3.16 -2.50 -7.71
CA TRP A 165 -2.65 -3.72 -7.07
C TRP A 165 -3.78 -4.68 -6.67
N PHE A 166 -4.89 -4.17 -6.13
CA PHE A 166 -6.09 -4.98 -5.88
C PHE A 166 -6.66 -5.55 -7.18
N ALA A 167 -6.74 -4.73 -8.23
CA ALA A 167 -7.19 -5.19 -9.54
C ALA A 167 -6.29 -6.27 -10.13
N ILE A 168 -4.96 -6.19 -9.95
CA ILE A 168 -4.02 -7.25 -10.36
C ILE A 168 -4.29 -8.54 -9.58
N LYS A 169 -4.51 -8.47 -8.27
CA LYS A 169 -4.82 -9.63 -7.43
C LYS A 169 -6.08 -10.35 -7.91
N ASP A 170 -7.17 -9.59 -8.13
CA ASP A 170 -8.43 -10.14 -8.59
C ASP A 170 -8.33 -10.67 -10.03
N TYR A 171 -7.55 -10.02 -10.89
CA TYR A 171 -7.28 -10.52 -12.24
C TYR A 171 -6.54 -11.85 -12.23
N ASP A 172 -5.50 -11.99 -11.39
CA ASP A 172 -4.76 -13.22 -11.23
C ASP A 172 -5.67 -14.36 -10.72
N ALA A 173 -6.62 -14.07 -9.83
CA ALA A 173 -7.64 -15.01 -9.39
C ALA A 173 -8.58 -15.39 -10.54
N GLY A 174 -9.09 -14.45 -11.32
CA GLY A 174 -9.89 -14.69 -12.51
C GLY A 174 -9.15 -15.59 -13.51
N MET A 175 -7.88 -15.31 -13.78
CA MET A 175 -7.03 -16.11 -14.67
C MET A 175 -6.75 -17.52 -14.12
N TYR A 176 -6.65 -17.67 -12.80
CA TYR A 176 -6.57 -18.99 -12.16
C TYR A 176 -7.81 -19.84 -12.47
N TYR A 177 -9.02 -19.27 -12.32
CA TYR A 177 -10.26 -20.00 -12.61
C TYR A 177 -10.42 -20.31 -14.08
N ILE A 178 -9.99 -19.45 -15.00
CA ILE A 178 -9.96 -19.78 -16.45
C ILE A 178 -9.10 -21.02 -16.70
N ARG A 179 -7.89 -21.07 -16.12
CA ARG A 179 -7.02 -22.26 -16.26
C ARG A 179 -7.63 -23.55 -15.66
N ARG A 180 -8.46 -23.39 -14.63
CA ARG A 180 -9.20 -24.49 -13.98
C ARG A 180 -10.47 -24.88 -14.75
N LYS A 181 -10.76 -24.23 -15.87
CA LYS A 181 -11.98 -24.43 -16.68
C LYS A 181 -13.27 -24.14 -15.88
N ASP A 182 -13.20 -23.19 -14.96
CA ASP A 182 -14.34 -22.64 -14.23
C ASP A 182 -14.59 -21.18 -14.68
N PRO A 183 -15.27 -21.00 -15.83
CA PRO A 183 -15.51 -19.67 -16.37
C PRO A 183 -16.47 -18.84 -15.50
N TYR A 184 -17.36 -19.46 -14.74
CA TYR A 184 -18.34 -18.75 -13.90
C TYR A 184 -17.64 -18.05 -12.76
N SER A 185 -16.73 -18.70 -12.05
CA SER A 185 -15.91 -18.05 -11.01
C SER A 185 -15.02 -16.96 -11.63
N ALA A 186 -14.44 -17.20 -12.81
CA ALA A 186 -13.65 -16.19 -13.51
C ALA A 186 -14.45 -14.92 -13.82
N ILE A 187 -15.70 -15.04 -14.29
CA ILE A 187 -16.61 -13.93 -14.55
C ILE A 187 -16.82 -13.07 -13.30
N ILE A 188 -16.98 -13.70 -12.14
CA ILE A 188 -17.17 -12.96 -10.87
C ILE A 188 -15.98 -12.06 -10.59
N TYR A 189 -14.76 -12.60 -10.58
CA TYR A 189 -13.54 -11.80 -10.31
C TYR A 189 -13.31 -10.71 -11.35
N LEU A 190 -13.49 -11.01 -12.65
CA LEU A 190 -13.30 -10.02 -13.71
C LEU A 190 -14.34 -8.89 -13.65
N LYS A 191 -15.59 -9.21 -13.32
CA LYS A 191 -16.64 -8.18 -13.11
C LYS A 191 -16.37 -7.33 -11.88
N ASP A 192 -15.86 -7.93 -10.80
CA ASP A 192 -15.48 -7.20 -9.59
C ASP A 192 -14.42 -6.12 -9.87
N ILE A 193 -13.44 -6.41 -10.73
CA ILE A 193 -12.45 -5.42 -11.17
C ILE A 193 -13.13 -4.23 -11.85
N LEU A 194 -14.07 -4.50 -12.75
CA LEU A 194 -14.77 -3.44 -13.50
C LEU A 194 -15.69 -2.59 -12.62
N SER A 195 -16.20 -3.16 -11.53
CA SER A 195 -17.07 -2.45 -10.59
C SER A 195 -16.29 -1.66 -9.55
N LYS A 196 -15.22 -2.24 -8.98
CA LYS A 196 -14.46 -1.66 -7.86
C LYS A 196 -13.28 -0.80 -8.32
N TYR A 197 -12.61 -1.20 -9.41
CA TYR A 197 -11.34 -0.64 -9.85
C TYR A 197 -11.40 -0.18 -11.32
N ALA A 198 -12.54 0.33 -11.76
CA ALA A 198 -12.82 0.69 -13.15
C ALA A 198 -11.78 1.61 -13.80
N ASN A 199 -11.10 2.45 -13.01
CA ASN A 199 -10.14 3.45 -13.50
C ASN A 199 -8.69 2.96 -13.52
N THR A 200 -8.46 1.68 -13.23
CA THR A 200 -7.11 1.10 -13.23
C THR A 200 -6.74 0.56 -14.62
N PRO A 201 -5.43 0.53 -14.95
CA PRO A 201 -4.97 -0.12 -16.18
C PRO A 201 -5.41 -1.58 -16.27
N LYS A 202 -5.49 -2.29 -15.13
CA LYS A 202 -5.89 -3.71 -15.10
C LYS A 202 -7.37 -3.93 -15.44
N ALA A 203 -8.23 -2.91 -15.25
CA ALA A 203 -9.64 -2.98 -15.67
C ALA A 203 -9.79 -3.14 -17.18
N TYR A 204 -8.89 -2.55 -17.98
CA TYR A 204 -8.88 -2.76 -19.43
C TYR A 204 -8.62 -4.24 -19.77
N ASP A 205 -7.59 -4.85 -19.21
CA ASP A 205 -7.28 -6.26 -19.42
C ASP A 205 -8.45 -7.17 -18.99
N ALA A 206 -9.08 -6.84 -17.84
CA ALA A 206 -10.24 -7.57 -17.32
C ALA A 206 -11.44 -7.49 -18.25
N ALA A 207 -11.74 -6.31 -18.83
CA ALA A 207 -12.83 -6.13 -19.78
C ALA A 207 -12.64 -6.99 -21.03
N LEU A 208 -11.45 -6.99 -21.62
CA LEU A 208 -11.16 -7.81 -22.81
C LEU A 208 -11.23 -9.30 -22.47
N ARG A 209 -10.67 -9.71 -21.34
CA ARG A 209 -10.71 -11.10 -20.91
C ARG A 209 -12.14 -11.58 -20.64
N LEU A 210 -12.98 -10.70 -20.11
CA LEU A 210 -14.38 -10.97 -19.84
C LEU A 210 -15.16 -11.21 -21.15
N VAL A 211 -14.88 -10.44 -22.23
CA VAL A 211 -15.43 -10.71 -23.57
C VAL A 211 -15.08 -12.11 -24.05
N ASP A 212 -13.81 -12.52 -23.90
CA ASP A 212 -13.39 -13.87 -24.34
C ASP A 212 -14.12 -14.95 -23.55
N VAL A 213 -14.22 -14.81 -22.22
CA VAL A 213 -14.92 -15.76 -21.35
C VAL A 213 -16.40 -15.85 -21.72
N TYR A 214 -17.08 -14.71 -21.99
CA TYR A 214 -18.47 -14.72 -22.43
C TYR A 214 -18.66 -15.42 -23.78
N LYS A 215 -17.71 -15.27 -24.72
CA LYS A 215 -17.73 -16.02 -26.00
C LYS A 215 -17.64 -17.52 -25.75
N ASP A 216 -16.75 -17.95 -24.87
CA ASP A 216 -16.52 -19.38 -24.55
C ASP A 216 -17.77 -20.03 -23.94
N VAL A 217 -18.44 -19.34 -23.02
CA VAL A 217 -19.69 -19.83 -22.39
C VAL A 217 -20.95 -19.51 -23.19
N LYS A 218 -20.80 -18.85 -24.36
CA LYS A 218 -21.90 -18.49 -25.29
C LYS A 218 -22.93 -17.49 -24.70
N TYR A 219 -22.46 -16.63 -23.79
CA TYR A 219 -23.26 -15.53 -23.24
C TYR A 219 -23.21 -14.34 -24.20
N LYS A 220 -24.02 -14.44 -25.28
CA LYS A 220 -23.99 -13.49 -26.41
C LYS A 220 -24.39 -12.07 -26.02
N ASP A 221 -25.38 -11.94 -25.16
CA ASP A 221 -25.89 -10.65 -24.72
C ASP A 221 -24.85 -9.95 -23.84
N ASP A 222 -24.26 -10.66 -22.86
CA ASP A 222 -23.21 -10.10 -22.00
C ASP A 222 -21.95 -9.74 -22.79
N ALA A 223 -21.57 -10.53 -23.78
CA ALA A 223 -20.47 -10.22 -24.69
C ALA A 223 -20.75 -8.96 -25.52
N SER A 224 -21.98 -8.77 -25.98
CA SER A 224 -22.44 -7.60 -26.73
C SER A 224 -22.40 -6.34 -25.85
N ASP A 225 -22.93 -6.43 -24.62
CA ASP A 225 -22.92 -5.33 -23.66
C ASP A 225 -21.48 -4.92 -23.30
N MET A 226 -20.61 -5.89 -23.03
CA MET A 226 -19.20 -5.61 -22.70
C MET A 226 -18.45 -5.01 -23.90
N CYS A 227 -18.64 -5.54 -25.11
CA CYS A 227 -18.04 -4.98 -26.32
C CYS A 227 -18.51 -3.56 -26.62
N THR A 228 -19.76 -3.24 -26.31
CA THR A 228 -20.28 -1.88 -26.44
C THR A 228 -19.53 -0.92 -25.51
N GLN A 229 -19.36 -1.29 -24.24
CA GLN A 229 -18.60 -0.50 -23.26
C GLN A 229 -17.13 -0.36 -23.66
N VAL A 230 -16.48 -1.45 -24.08
CA VAL A 230 -15.08 -1.44 -24.53
C VAL A 230 -14.88 -0.50 -25.72
N ARG A 231 -15.73 -0.57 -26.75
CA ARG A 231 -15.65 0.32 -27.91
C ARG A 231 -15.88 1.78 -27.56
N GLN A 232 -16.80 2.07 -26.64
CA GLN A 232 -17.06 3.44 -26.19
C GLN A 232 -15.87 4.02 -25.43
N ARG A 233 -15.24 3.22 -24.59
CA ARG A 233 -14.12 3.68 -23.74
C ARG A 233 -12.78 3.70 -24.49
N TYR A 234 -12.58 2.80 -25.46
CA TYR A 234 -11.33 2.61 -26.20
C TYR A 234 -11.57 2.56 -27.72
N PRO A 235 -12.12 3.62 -28.34
CA PRO A 235 -12.61 3.60 -29.74
C PRO A 235 -11.51 3.36 -30.78
N ASN A 236 -10.27 3.69 -30.45
CA ASN A 236 -9.13 3.59 -31.39
C ASN A 236 -8.15 2.47 -31.00
N ASP A 237 -8.48 1.65 -30.00
CA ASP A 237 -7.61 0.59 -29.56
C ASP A 237 -7.76 -0.66 -30.43
N GLN A 238 -6.69 -1.03 -31.12
CA GLN A 238 -6.68 -2.14 -32.10
C GLN A 238 -7.01 -3.49 -31.42
N HIS A 239 -6.50 -3.74 -30.22
CA HIS A 239 -6.73 -4.97 -29.50
C HIS A 239 -8.21 -5.07 -29.03
N ALA A 240 -8.76 -3.96 -28.55
CA ALA A 240 -10.17 -3.88 -28.18
C ALA A 240 -11.09 -4.14 -29.40
N LEU A 241 -10.77 -3.54 -30.55
CA LEU A 241 -11.52 -3.73 -31.79
C LEU A 241 -11.44 -5.16 -32.29
N GLU A 242 -10.28 -5.80 -32.25
CA GLU A 242 -10.10 -7.19 -32.68
C GLU A 242 -10.81 -8.17 -31.74
N THR A 243 -10.70 -7.98 -30.41
CA THR A 243 -11.37 -8.82 -29.40
C THR A 243 -12.90 -8.80 -29.59
N CYS A 244 -13.46 -7.66 -29.96
CA CYS A 244 -14.89 -7.45 -30.18
C CYS A 244 -15.35 -7.70 -31.63
N LYS A 245 -14.47 -8.13 -32.53
CA LYS A 245 -14.78 -8.37 -33.92
C LYS A 245 -15.89 -9.43 -34.08
N GLY A 246 -16.89 -9.09 -34.88
CA GLY A 246 -18.05 -9.95 -35.13
C GLY A 246 -19.10 -10.00 -34.00
N ILE A 247 -18.88 -9.26 -32.91
CA ILE A 247 -19.88 -9.09 -31.85
C ILE A 247 -20.65 -7.80 -32.13
N PRO A 248 -22.01 -7.83 -32.27
CA PRO A 248 -22.79 -6.61 -32.46
C PRO A 248 -22.77 -5.72 -31.23
N ASN A 249 -23.12 -4.44 -31.39
CA ASN A 249 -23.37 -3.59 -30.23
C ASN A 249 -24.68 -3.98 -29.53
N ALA A 250 -24.74 -3.79 -28.23
CA ALA A 250 -25.97 -3.97 -27.46
C ALA A 250 -27.07 -3.02 -27.97
N PRO A 251 -28.34 -3.43 -27.96
CA PRO A 251 -29.46 -2.56 -28.26
C PRO A 251 -29.51 -1.37 -27.30
N THR A 252 -29.66 -0.16 -27.80
CA THR A 252 -29.65 1.09 -27.00
C THR A 252 -30.67 1.14 -25.86
N ALA A 253 -31.75 0.32 -25.92
CA ALA A 253 -32.77 0.25 -24.89
C ALA A 253 -32.33 -0.45 -23.57
N ARG A 254 -31.19 -1.18 -23.58
CA ARG A 254 -30.66 -1.87 -22.38
C ARG A 254 -29.71 -1.02 -21.55
N ALA A 255 -29.20 0.09 -22.11
CA ALA A 255 -28.27 0.98 -21.44
C ALA A 255 -28.88 1.74 -20.25
N ASP A 256 -30.22 1.86 -20.19
CA ASP A 256 -30.93 2.60 -19.14
C ASP A 256 -31.47 1.75 -17.97
N SER A 257 -31.43 0.44 -18.06
CA SER A 257 -31.85 -0.41 -16.95
C SER A 257 -30.67 -0.79 -16.07
N GLY A 258 -30.34 0.03 -15.08
CA GLY A 258 -29.36 -0.23 -14.00
C GLY A 258 -29.79 -1.37 -13.04
N GLN A 259 -30.35 -2.43 -13.58
CA GLN A 259 -30.59 -3.67 -12.86
C GLN A 259 -29.48 -4.66 -13.19
N THR A 260 -28.43 -4.66 -12.39
CA THR A 260 -27.59 -5.85 -12.19
C THR A 260 -28.51 -7.01 -11.85
N ALA A 261 -28.77 -7.89 -12.82
CA ALA A 261 -29.41 -9.17 -12.55
C ALA A 261 -28.56 -9.87 -11.48
N ALA A 262 -29.07 -9.95 -10.27
CA ALA A 262 -28.47 -10.74 -9.22
C ALA A 262 -28.36 -12.18 -9.72
N VAL A 263 -27.13 -12.63 -9.96
CA VAL A 263 -26.86 -14.04 -10.26
C VAL A 263 -27.26 -14.82 -9.03
N LYS A 264 -28.37 -15.56 -9.11
CA LYS A 264 -28.80 -16.47 -8.07
C LYS A 264 -27.69 -17.50 -7.84
N PRO A 265 -27.16 -17.65 -6.63
CA PRO A 265 -26.13 -18.63 -6.37
C PRO A 265 -26.65 -20.03 -6.67
N PRO A 266 -25.82 -20.95 -7.23
CA PRO A 266 -26.23 -22.34 -7.43
C PRO A 266 -26.60 -22.97 -6.09
N ALA A 267 -27.64 -23.78 -6.09
CA ALA A 267 -28.07 -24.54 -4.92
C ALA A 267 -26.91 -25.46 -4.42
N PRO A 268 -26.73 -25.61 -3.09
CA PRO A 268 -25.70 -26.47 -2.54
C PRO A 268 -25.95 -27.92 -2.99
N SER A 269 -24.88 -28.58 -3.46
CA SER A 269 -24.89 -30.01 -3.83
C SER A 269 -25.31 -30.84 -2.62
N PRO A 270 -26.10 -31.91 -2.79
CA PRO A 270 -26.47 -32.78 -1.68
C PRO A 270 -25.21 -33.44 -1.14
N THR A 271 -24.93 -33.22 0.12
CA THR A 271 -23.93 -33.96 0.89
C THR A 271 -24.27 -35.42 0.90
N GLU A 272 -23.40 -36.27 0.39
CA GLU A 272 -23.42 -37.69 0.66
C GLU A 272 -23.25 -37.92 2.17
N ARG A 273 -24.16 -38.75 2.69
CA ARG A 273 -24.09 -39.28 4.06
C ARG A 273 -23.07 -40.41 4.15
#